data_4b0760cbbea4907ebdd6db44b47e750b
#
_entry.id   4b0760cbbea4907ebdd6db44b47e750b
#
_cell.length_a   1.000
_cell.length_b   1.000
_cell.length_c   1.000
_cell.angle_alpha   90.00
_cell.angle_beta   90.00
_cell.angle_gamma   90.00
#
_symmetry.space_group_name_H-M   'P 1'
#
loop_
_entity.id
_entity.type
_entity.pdbx_description
1 polymer ?
#
loop_
_entity_poly.entity_id
_entity_poly.type
_entity_poly.pdbx_seq_one_letter_code
_entity_poly.pdbx_strand_id
1 'polypeptide(L)'
;MPTIYLIRHAEPLPPHIWNGSDADRPLSQRGLQQARWMGEHLRGLEVTDFRTASHLRCRQTAEAIADALGMQPTVDPQLHISQSFLIPEVQGTMVWVAHSNNIPGAIHQLGVPGYRCGHASAWKLEFAPDGKLVQSTYIEPEVSP
;
A
#
# COMPACT_ATOMS: atom_id res chain seq x y z
N MET A 1 6.92 -18.33 -2.59
CA MET A 1 7.62 -17.61 -1.51
C MET A 1 6.64 -16.63 -0.86
N PRO A 2 6.48 -16.66 0.46
CA PRO A 2 5.60 -15.71 1.13
C PRO A 2 6.01 -14.27 0.85
N THR A 3 5.04 -13.44 0.47
CA THR A 3 5.33 -12.07 0.00
C THR A 3 4.27 -11.10 0.53
N ILE A 4 4.70 -9.92 1.00
CA ILE A 4 3.79 -8.83 1.30
C ILE A 4 4.17 -7.59 0.51
N TYR A 5 3.15 -6.93 -0.05
CA TYR A 5 3.29 -5.61 -0.67
C TYR A 5 2.70 -4.58 0.29
N LEU A 6 3.54 -3.67 0.77
CA LEU A 6 3.10 -2.53 1.57
C LEU A 6 3.02 -1.32 0.66
N ILE A 7 1.81 -0.84 0.39
CA ILE A 7 1.55 0.20 -0.61
C ILE A 7 1.09 1.47 0.09
N ARG A 8 1.78 2.59 -0.18
CA ARG A 8 1.28 3.88 0.25
C ARG A 8 0.11 4.29 -0.63
N HIS A 9 -0.92 4.94 -0.04
CA HIS A 9 -1.99 5.52 -0.85
C HIS A 9 -1.43 6.41 -1.95
N ALA A 10 -2.16 6.53 -3.06
CA ALA A 10 -1.79 7.38 -4.18
C ALA A 10 -1.96 8.87 -3.83
N GLU A 11 -1.60 9.75 -4.75
CA GLU A 11 -1.64 11.20 -4.53
C GLU A 11 -3.06 11.69 -4.27
N PRO A 12 -3.32 12.30 -3.10
CA PRO A 12 -4.62 12.91 -2.82
C PRO A 12 -4.67 14.33 -3.37
N LEU A 13 -5.88 14.90 -3.43
CA LEU A 13 -6.02 16.33 -3.67
C LEU A 13 -5.20 17.11 -2.65
N PRO A 14 -4.58 18.24 -3.05
CA PRO A 14 -3.87 19.09 -2.10
C PRO A 14 -4.81 19.56 -0.98
N PRO A 15 -4.32 19.64 0.28
CA PRO A 15 -5.18 20.04 1.40
C PRO A 15 -5.84 21.42 1.21
N HIS A 16 -5.16 22.34 0.54
CA HIS A 16 -5.66 23.72 0.38
C HIS A 16 -6.83 23.83 -0.60
N ILE A 17 -7.07 22.83 -1.43
CA ILE A 17 -8.22 22.83 -2.35
C ILE A 17 -9.30 21.85 -1.92
N TRP A 18 -9.09 21.12 -0.82
CA TRP A 18 -10.10 20.21 -0.27
C TRP A 18 -10.79 20.86 0.93
N ASN A 19 -12.10 20.97 0.85
CA ASN A 19 -12.92 21.69 1.85
C ASN A 19 -13.71 20.75 2.76
N GLY A 20 -13.22 19.55 2.98
CA GLY A 20 -13.84 18.58 3.88
C GLY A 20 -12.85 18.09 4.93
N SER A 21 -13.20 17.02 5.65
CA SER A 21 -12.31 16.42 6.61
C SER A 21 -11.14 15.73 5.89
N ASP A 22 -10.00 15.65 6.57
CA ASP A 22 -8.83 14.97 6.00
C ASP A 22 -9.11 13.51 5.67
N ALA A 23 -9.92 12.84 6.48
CA ALA A 23 -10.27 11.43 6.27
C ALA A 23 -11.04 11.20 4.97
N ASP A 24 -11.74 12.22 4.47
CA ASP A 24 -12.55 12.13 3.25
C ASP A 24 -11.88 12.77 2.05
N ARG A 25 -10.63 13.18 2.16
CA ARG A 25 -9.89 13.79 1.05
C ARG A 25 -9.62 12.75 -0.03
N PRO A 26 -10.15 12.96 -1.26
CA PRO A 26 -10.05 11.97 -2.32
C PRO A 26 -8.71 12.04 -3.04
N LEU A 27 -8.46 11.04 -3.89
CA LEU A 27 -7.31 11.06 -4.79
C LEU A 27 -7.48 12.15 -5.86
N SER A 28 -6.36 12.71 -6.30
CA SER A 28 -6.29 13.53 -7.51
C SER A 28 -6.44 12.63 -8.73
N GLN A 29 -6.60 13.25 -9.93
CA GLN A 29 -6.61 12.48 -11.17
C GLN A 29 -5.28 11.74 -11.37
N ARG A 30 -4.17 12.40 -11.06
CA ARG A 30 -2.86 11.75 -11.12
C ARG A 30 -2.77 10.59 -10.14
N GLY A 31 -3.33 10.74 -8.95
CA GLY A 31 -3.39 9.67 -7.96
C GLY A 31 -4.17 8.46 -8.45
N LEU A 32 -5.28 8.68 -9.15
CA LEU A 32 -6.04 7.57 -9.75
C LEU A 32 -5.20 6.84 -10.79
N GLN A 33 -4.42 7.55 -11.60
CA GLN A 33 -3.52 6.92 -12.57
C GLN A 33 -2.43 6.12 -11.87
N GLN A 34 -1.86 6.65 -10.79
CA GLN A 34 -0.84 5.95 -10.00
C GLN A 34 -1.40 4.65 -9.41
N ALA A 35 -2.60 4.72 -8.85
CA ALA A 35 -3.25 3.55 -8.25
C ALA A 35 -3.55 2.48 -9.30
N ARG A 36 -4.03 2.89 -10.47
CA ARG A 36 -4.28 1.97 -11.60
C ARG A 36 -2.99 1.32 -12.08
N TRP A 37 -1.90 2.09 -12.16
CA TRP A 37 -0.60 1.55 -12.54
C TRP A 37 -0.19 0.43 -11.58
N MET A 38 -0.32 0.67 -10.28
CA MET A 38 0.03 -0.35 -9.28
C MET A 38 -0.88 -1.56 -9.39
N GLY A 39 -2.17 -1.36 -9.62
CA GLY A 39 -3.11 -2.46 -9.85
C GLY A 39 -2.71 -3.32 -11.03
N GLU A 40 -2.35 -2.70 -12.16
CA GLU A 40 -1.89 -3.45 -13.33
C GLU A 40 -0.57 -4.18 -13.07
N HIS A 41 0.33 -3.57 -12.30
CA HIS A 41 1.58 -4.21 -11.91
C HIS A 41 1.35 -5.50 -11.09
N LEU A 42 0.29 -5.51 -10.29
CA LEU A 42 -0.07 -6.65 -9.45
C LEU A 42 -1.03 -7.63 -10.12
N ARG A 43 -1.52 -7.32 -11.32
CA ARG A 43 -2.50 -8.17 -12.02
C ARG A 43 -1.94 -9.58 -12.20
N GLY A 44 -2.78 -10.56 -11.95
CA GLY A 44 -2.41 -11.96 -12.09
C GLY A 44 -1.84 -12.61 -10.83
N LEU A 45 -1.55 -11.82 -9.78
CA LEU A 45 -1.12 -12.40 -8.51
C LEU A 45 -2.30 -13.03 -7.78
N GLU A 46 -2.05 -14.18 -7.16
CA GLU A 46 -3.04 -14.83 -6.29
C GLU A 46 -2.90 -14.24 -4.89
N VAL A 47 -3.61 -13.15 -4.64
CA VAL A 47 -3.58 -12.47 -3.36
C VAL A 47 -4.49 -13.19 -2.37
N THR A 48 -3.97 -13.46 -1.17
CA THR A 48 -4.70 -14.18 -0.12
C THR A 48 -5.14 -13.28 1.03
N ASP A 49 -4.56 -12.09 1.15
CA ASP A 49 -4.87 -11.14 2.24
C ASP A 49 -4.73 -9.73 1.67
N PHE A 50 -5.85 -9.04 1.54
CA PHE A 50 -5.90 -7.70 0.96
C PHE A 50 -6.57 -6.74 1.95
N ARG A 51 -5.81 -5.77 2.47
CA ARG A 51 -6.27 -4.83 3.48
C ARG A 51 -5.95 -3.40 3.11
N THR A 52 -6.75 -2.47 3.65
CA THR A 52 -6.54 -1.04 3.48
C THR A 52 -6.81 -0.27 4.76
N ALA A 53 -6.11 0.84 4.95
CA ALA A 53 -6.47 1.82 5.96
C ALA A 53 -7.81 2.50 5.60
N SER A 54 -8.43 3.15 6.59
CA SER A 54 -9.81 3.63 6.45
C SER A 54 -9.98 4.98 5.73
N HIS A 55 -8.92 5.80 5.65
CA HIS A 55 -9.00 7.09 4.94
C HIS A 55 -9.39 6.88 3.48
N LEU A 56 -10.22 7.81 2.95
CA LEU A 56 -10.73 7.67 1.57
C LEU A 56 -9.60 7.49 0.55
N ARG A 57 -8.50 8.24 0.69
CA ARG A 57 -7.36 8.11 -0.23
C ARG A 57 -6.76 6.70 -0.26
N CYS A 58 -6.77 6.01 0.88
CA CYS A 58 -6.33 4.61 0.94
C CYS A 58 -7.35 3.69 0.29
N ARG A 59 -8.64 3.87 0.60
CA ARG A 59 -9.70 3.03 0.04
C ARG A 59 -9.81 3.18 -1.47
N GLN A 60 -9.66 4.40 -2.01
CA GLN A 60 -9.66 4.60 -3.46
C GLN A 60 -8.45 3.96 -4.14
N THR A 61 -7.28 4.04 -3.50
CA THR A 61 -6.10 3.32 -4.00
C THR A 61 -6.37 1.82 -4.03
N ALA A 62 -6.91 1.28 -2.94
CA ALA A 62 -7.22 -0.14 -2.83
C ALA A 62 -8.29 -0.56 -3.84
N GLU A 63 -9.30 0.28 -4.11
CA GLU A 63 -10.34 -0.02 -5.10
C GLU A 63 -9.76 -0.18 -6.51
N ALA A 64 -8.82 0.69 -6.90
CA ALA A 64 -8.17 0.57 -8.20
C ALA A 64 -7.37 -0.73 -8.31
N ILE A 65 -6.72 -1.13 -7.21
CA ILE A 65 -5.99 -2.39 -7.16
C ILE A 65 -6.97 -3.57 -7.17
N ALA A 66 -8.09 -3.45 -6.45
CA ALA A 66 -9.15 -4.47 -6.42
C ALA A 66 -9.69 -4.80 -7.81
N ASP A 67 -9.89 -3.78 -8.65
CA ASP A 67 -10.34 -3.96 -10.03
C ASP A 67 -9.40 -4.86 -10.81
N ALA A 68 -8.09 -4.70 -10.61
CA ALA A 68 -7.09 -5.52 -11.30
C ALA A 68 -6.97 -6.93 -10.72
N LEU A 69 -7.18 -7.08 -9.41
CA LEU A 69 -7.03 -8.37 -8.74
C LEU A 69 -8.30 -9.22 -8.73
N GLY A 70 -9.46 -8.62 -8.95
CA GLY A 70 -10.74 -9.32 -8.82
C GLY A 70 -11.07 -9.69 -7.38
N MET A 71 -10.56 -8.92 -6.41
CA MET A 71 -10.71 -9.21 -4.98
C MET A 71 -10.92 -7.90 -4.24
N GLN A 72 -11.85 -7.88 -3.27
CA GLN A 72 -12.14 -6.68 -2.49
C GLN A 72 -11.26 -6.60 -1.24
N PRO A 73 -10.79 -5.39 -0.87
CA PRO A 73 -10.01 -5.22 0.36
C PRO A 73 -10.90 -5.19 1.59
N THR A 74 -10.32 -5.54 2.73
CA THR A 74 -10.92 -5.36 4.05
C THR A 74 -10.27 -4.15 4.72
N VAL A 75 -11.08 -3.29 5.35
CA VAL A 75 -10.54 -2.18 6.13
C VAL A 75 -9.98 -2.73 7.44
N ASP A 76 -8.71 -2.42 7.72
CA ASP A 76 -8.02 -2.87 8.93
C ASP A 76 -7.63 -1.65 9.77
N PRO A 77 -8.20 -1.50 10.97
CA PRO A 77 -7.87 -0.37 11.85
C PRO A 77 -6.38 -0.28 12.23
N GLN A 78 -5.65 -1.39 12.19
CA GLN A 78 -4.21 -1.37 12.49
C GLN A 78 -3.42 -0.55 11.49
N LEU A 79 -3.93 -0.35 10.27
CA LEU A 79 -3.27 0.42 9.22
C LEU A 79 -3.59 1.91 9.27
N HIS A 80 -4.45 2.34 10.20
CA HIS A 80 -4.85 3.74 10.35
C HIS A 80 -3.62 4.65 10.50
N ILE A 81 -3.73 5.89 10.02
CA ILE A 81 -2.64 6.86 10.04
C ILE A 81 -2.07 7.11 11.44
N SER A 82 -2.89 6.94 12.48
CA SER A 82 -2.47 7.10 13.88
C SER A 82 -1.75 5.89 14.44
N GLN A 83 -1.66 4.80 13.70
CA GLN A 83 -1.12 3.54 14.20
C GLN A 83 0.26 3.24 13.64
N SER A 84 1.11 2.66 14.49
CA SER A 84 2.29 1.92 14.05
C SER A 84 1.88 0.45 13.98
N PHE A 85 2.24 -0.24 12.93
CA PHE A 85 1.89 -1.65 12.81
C PHE A 85 3.13 -2.52 12.65
N LEU A 86 2.97 -3.79 13.02
CA LEU A 86 3.99 -4.81 12.82
C LEU A 86 3.59 -5.68 11.63
N ILE A 87 4.59 -6.15 10.89
CA ILE A 87 4.35 -7.11 9.82
C ILE A 87 4.25 -8.48 10.50
N PRO A 88 3.11 -9.18 10.32
CA PRO A 88 2.92 -10.50 10.93
C PRO A 88 3.71 -11.56 10.19
N GLU A 89 3.57 -12.81 10.62
CA GLU A 89 4.04 -13.93 9.81
C GLU A 89 3.32 -13.88 8.46
N VAL A 90 4.11 -13.76 7.38
CA VAL A 90 3.55 -13.60 6.02
C VAL A 90 3.31 -14.97 5.42
N GLN A 91 2.08 -15.20 4.95
CA GLN A 91 1.69 -16.42 4.25
C GLN A 91 1.06 -16.05 2.92
N GLY A 92 1.38 -16.78 1.87
CA GLY A 92 0.86 -16.50 0.55
C GLY A 92 1.34 -15.16 0.02
N THR A 93 0.44 -14.42 -0.61
CA THR A 93 0.69 -13.05 -1.11
C THR A 93 -0.28 -12.08 -0.46
N MET A 94 0.25 -11.13 0.27
CA MET A 94 -0.53 -10.14 1.01
C MET A 94 -0.34 -8.76 0.40
N VAL A 95 -1.42 -7.96 0.32
CA VAL A 95 -1.39 -6.59 -0.17
C VAL A 95 -2.07 -5.69 0.85
N TRP A 96 -1.32 -4.75 1.41
CA TRP A 96 -1.81 -3.81 2.42
C TRP A 96 -1.58 -2.38 1.96
N VAL A 97 -2.63 -1.56 1.98
CA VAL A 97 -2.55 -0.13 1.64
C VAL A 97 -2.58 0.69 2.92
N ALA A 98 -1.57 1.54 3.09
CA ALA A 98 -1.41 2.33 4.31
C ALA A 98 -0.78 3.70 4.02
N HIS A 99 -0.07 4.27 4.98
CA HIS A 99 0.41 5.64 4.94
C HIS A 99 1.93 5.74 5.01
N SER A 100 2.47 6.87 4.54
CA SER A 100 3.91 7.12 4.58
C SER A 100 4.47 7.28 6.00
N ASN A 101 3.60 7.56 6.97
CA ASN A 101 4.06 7.70 8.35
C ASN A 101 4.13 6.37 9.10
N ASN A 102 3.53 5.30 8.59
CA ASN A 102 3.56 4.01 9.29
C ASN A 102 4.26 2.89 8.52
N ILE A 103 4.28 2.92 7.17
CA ILE A 103 4.97 1.88 6.39
C ILE A 103 6.48 1.84 6.69
N PRO A 104 7.22 2.97 6.67
CA PRO A 104 8.66 2.91 6.93
C PRO A 104 9.02 2.30 8.29
N GLY A 105 8.27 2.62 9.33
CA GLY A 105 8.48 2.03 10.65
C GLY A 105 8.32 0.52 10.65
N ALA A 106 7.34 0.00 9.91
CA ALA A 106 7.11 -1.43 9.81
C ALA A 106 8.27 -2.15 9.12
N ILE A 107 8.79 -1.61 8.01
CA ILE A 107 9.89 -2.25 7.29
C ILE A 107 11.23 -2.13 8.04
N HIS A 108 11.43 -1.04 8.80
CA HIS A 108 12.65 -0.87 9.60
C HIS A 108 12.80 -1.95 10.65
N GLN A 109 11.69 -2.47 11.19
CA GLN A 109 11.73 -3.55 12.18
C GLN A 109 12.26 -4.85 11.58
N LEU A 110 12.22 -5.00 10.26
CA LEU A 110 12.77 -6.14 9.55
C LEU A 110 14.20 -5.89 9.06
N GLY A 111 14.79 -4.75 9.44
CA GLY A 111 16.14 -4.40 9.04
C GLY A 111 16.23 -3.81 7.63
N VAL A 112 15.12 -3.41 7.02
CA VAL A 112 15.13 -2.76 5.71
C VAL A 112 15.45 -1.28 5.90
N PRO A 113 16.60 -0.80 5.42
CA PRO A 113 16.91 0.62 5.51
C PRO A 113 16.17 1.42 4.45
N GLY A 114 16.02 2.71 4.67
CA GLY A 114 15.44 3.62 3.69
C GLY A 114 14.12 4.17 4.12
N TYR A 115 13.78 5.30 3.51
CA TYR A 115 12.57 6.05 3.84
C TYR A 115 11.74 6.33 2.59
N ARG A 116 12.09 5.73 1.44
CA ARG A 116 11.34 5.93 0.20
C ARG A 116 9.92 5.41 0.40
N CYS A 117 8.96 6.25 0.15
CA CYS A 117 7.55 5.91 0.28
C CYS A 117 6.72 6.90 -0.53
N GLY A 118 6.90 6.88 -1.86
CA GLY A 118 6.17 7.75 -2.77
C GLY A 118 4.70 7.35 -2.90
N HIS A 119 3.90 8.22 -3.50
CA HIS A 119 2.48 7.95 -3.72
C HIS A 119 2.29 6.69 -4.56
N ALA A 120 1.46 5.78 -4.08
CA ALA A 120 1.18 4.47 -4.67
C ALA A 120 2.42 3.59 -4.88
N SER A 121 3.52 3.90 -4.20
CA SER A 121 4.69 3.03 -4.21
C SER A 121 4.44 1.79 -3.36
N ALA A 122 5.21 0.74 -3.63
CA ALA A 122 5.14 -0.50 -2.88
C ALA A 122 6.52 -0.91 -2.38
N TRP A 123 6.57 -1.40 -1.15
CA TRP A 123 7.68 -2.22 -0.68
C TRP A 123 7.24 -3.67 -0.79
N LYS A 124 7.90 -4.41 -1.68
CA LYS A 124 7.69 -5.85 -1.85
C LYS A 124 8.68 -6.57 -0.97
N LEU A 125 8.18 -7.29 0.02
CA LEU A 125 9.01 -8.03 0.97
C LEU A 125 8.79 -9.53 0.76
N GLU A 126 9.86 -10.25 0.49
CA GLU A 126 9.81 -11.69 0.22
C GLU A 126 10.51 -12.45 1.34
N PHE A 127 9.88 -13.52 1.80
CA PHE A 127 10.34 -14.27 2.97
C PHE A 127 10.64 -15.73 2.62
N ALA A 128 11.63 -16.29 3.31
CA ALA A 128 11.90 -17.71 3.24
C ALA A 128 10.83 -18.49 4.05
N PRO A 129 10.72 -19.83 3.83
CA PRO A 129 9.77 -20.63 4.61
C PRO A 129 9.95 -20.56 6.13
N ASP A 130 11.16 -20.25 6.60
CA ASP A 130 11.45 -20.11 8.03
C ASP A 130 11.04 -18.72 8.58
N GLY A 131 10.47 -17.85 7.74
CA GLY A 131 10.03 -16.52 8.15
C GLY A 131 11.06 -15.42 8.05
N LYS A 132 12.27 -15.73 7.60
CA LYS A 132 13.32 -14.71 7.45
C LYS A 132 13.12 -13.92 6.16
N LEU A 133 13.30 -12.60 6.24
CA LEU A 133 13.27 -11.73 5.07
C LEU A 133 14.44 -12.08 4.15
N VAL A 134 14.13 -12.36 2.88
CA VAL A 134 15.12 -12.72 1.86
C VAL A 134 15.43 -11.56 0.94
N GLN A 135 14.41 -10.77 0.58
CA GLN A 135 14.57 -9.68 -0.38
C GLN A 135 13.54 -8.60 -0.11
N SER A 136 13.96 -7.34 -0.28
CA SER A 136 13.09 -6.18 -0.28
C SER A 136 13.29 -5.42 -1.59
N THR A 137 12.18 -5.03 -2.23
CA THR A 137 12.19 -4.32 -3.51
C THR A 137 11.27 -3.12 -3.41
N TYR A 138 11.76 -1.93 -3.77
CA TYR A 138 10.94 -0.74 -3.84
C TYR A 138 10.42 -0.56 -5.27
N ILE A 139 9.11 -0.36 -5.41
CA ILE A 139 8.43 -0.23 -6.69
C ILE A 139 7.68 1.09 -6.70
N GLU A 140 7.92 1.91 -7.72
CA GLU A 140 7.28 3.20 -7.85
C GLU A 140 6.51 3.27 -9.17
N PRO A 141 5.27 3.79 -9.17
CA PRO A 141 4.50 3.92 -10.41
C PRO A 141 5.21 4.81 -11.43
N GLU A 142 5.11 4.44 -12.70
CA GLU A 142 5.60 5.23 -13.82
C GLU A 142 4.42 5.96 -14.45
N VAL A 143 4.13 7.15 -13.94
CA VAL A 143 3.01 7.97 -14.38
C VAL A 143 3.53 9.34 -14.80
N SER A 144 3.09 9.81 -15.97
CA SER A 144 3.48 11.12 -16.50
C SER A 144 3.06 12.24 -15.54
N PRO A 145 3.88 13.28 -15.42
CA PRO A 145 3.56 14.45 -14.59
C PRO A 145 2.27 15.14 -14.99
#